data_14942182f9c37f1ec225d81fbe62dee3
#
_entry.id   14942182f9c37f1ec225d81fbe62dee3
#
_cell.length_a   1.000
_cell.length_b   1.000
_cell.length_c   1.000
_cell.angle_alpha   90.00
_cell.angle_beta   90.00
_cell.angle_gamma   90.00
#
_symmetry.space_group_name_H-M   'P 1'
#
loop_
_entity.id
_entity.type
_entity.pdbx_description
1 polymer ?
#
loop_
_entity_poly.entity_id
_entity_poly.type
_entity_poly.pdbx_seq_one_letter_code
_entity_poly.pdbx_strand_id
1 'polypeptide(L)'
;MPGLEVRPLGPGDRERMASMFRRLSPESRFLRFNTPKPELTPRELSYLTDVDHIRHVALAALDRRDGSIVGTARYVEEADRPGVADVAIEVVDELQNRGIGTVLAAAVVERARENGLAVLMATTQWDNRPARALLRRLRFHTRARERGELELELALAPSPGTP
;
A
#
# COMPACT_ATOMS: atom_id res chain seq x y z
N MET A 1 -16.70 1.62 5.36
CA MET A 1 -17.54 1.59 4.15
C MET A 1 -18.41 0.33 4.16
N PRO A 2 -19.71 0.47 4.01
CA PRO A 2 -20.58 -0.68 3.85
C PRO A 2 -20.14 -1.52 2.65
N GLY A 3 -20.04 -2.84 2.82
CA GLY A 3 -19.63 -3.75 1.75
C GLY A 3 -18.14 -3.93 1.53
N LEU A 4 -17.28 -3.27 2.32
CA LEU A 4 -15.83 -3.44 2.28
C LEU A 4 -15.34 -4.11 3.58
N GLU A 5 -14.42 -5.03 3.45
CA GLU A 5 -13.69 -5.65 4.56
C GLU A 5 -12.20 -5.39 4.38
N VAL A 6 -11.52 -4.93 5.41
CA VAL A 6 -10.06 -4.79 5.40
C VAL A 6 -9.47 -5.82 6.36
N ARG A 7 -8.56 -6.65 5.87
CA ARG A 7 -7.88 -7.66 6.66
C ARG A 7 -6.44 -7.90 6.21
N PRO A 8 -5.62 -8.54 7.05
CA PRO A 8 -4.29 -8.99 6.64
C PRO A 8 -4.36 -9.91 5.42
N LEU A 9 -3.40 -9.73 4.51
CA LEU A 9 -3.21 -10.55 3.33
C LEU A 9 -2.32 -11.76 3.70
N GLY A 10 -2.61 -12.91 3.15
CA GLY A 10 -1.87 -14.13 3.45
C GLY A 10 -1.66 -15.04 2.25
N PRO A 11 -0.93 -16.18 2.42
CA PRO A 11 -0.62 -17.11 1.33
C PRO A 11 -1.84 -17.65 0.58
N GLY A 12 -2.98 -17.79 1.26
CA GLY A 12 -4.25 -18.21 0.65
C GLY A 12 -4.87 -17.20 -0.31
N ASP A 13 -4.31 -15.99 -0.41
CA ASP A 13 -4.82 -14.91 -1.26
C ASP A 13 -4.11 -14.79 -2.62
N ARG A 14 -3.19 -15.70 -2.96
CA ARG A 14 -2.40 -15.61 -4.19
C ARG A 14 -3.25 -15.48 -5.45
N GLU A 15 -4.29 -16.30 -5.59
CA GLU A 15 -5.18 -16.24 -6.74
C GLU A 15 -5.99 -14.94 -6.78
N ARG A 16 -6.49 -14.49 -5.62
CA ARG A 16 -7.20 -13.21 -5.50
C ARG A 16 -6.28 -12.03 -5.82
N MET A 17 -5.02 -12.10 -5.40
CA MET A 17 -4.01 -11.08 -5.71
C MET A 17 -3.69 -11.04 -7.20
N ALA A 18 -3.51 -12.20 -7.83
CA ALA A 18 -3.31 -12.29 -9.28
C ALA A 18 -4.52 -11.73 -10.05
N SER A 19 -5.72 -12.05 -9.61
CA SER A 19 -6.96 -11.55 -10.20
C SER A 19 -7.11 -10.04 -10.06
N MET A 20 -6.81 -9.50 -8.88
CA MET A 20 -6.79 -8.05 -8.65
C MET A 20 -5.79 -7.36 -9.58
N PHE A 21 -4.58 -7.88 -9.70
CA PHE A 21 -3.55 -7.31 -10.57
C PHE A 21 -3.99 -7.22 -12.03
N ARG A 22 -4.71 -8.22 -12.54
CA ARG A 22 -5.28 -8.20 -13.91
C ARG A 22 -6.33 -7.10 -14.10
N ARG A 23 -6.99 -6.66 -13.03
CA ARG A 23 -7.96 -5.54 -13.05
C ARG A 23 -7.31 -4.16 -13.01
N LEU A 24 -6.01 -4.07 -12.74
CA LEU A 24 -5.28 -2.81 -12.85
C LEU A 24 -5.01 -2.49 -14.31
N SER A 25 -5.18 -1.22 -14.69
CA SER A 25 -4.77 -0.75 -16.02
C SER A 25 -3.24 -0.86 -16.20
N PRO A 26 -2.73 -0.89 -17.44
CA PRO A 26 -1.29 -0.81 -17.69
C PRO A 26 -0.63 0.40 -17.02
N GLU A 27 -1.31 1.53 -16.99
CA GLU A 27 -0.86 2.75 -16.31
C GLU A 27 -0.76 2.55 -14.78
N SER A 28 -1.80 2.01 -14.15
CA SER A 28 -1.80 1.73 -12.70
C SER A 28 -0.72 0.70 -12.32
N ARG A 29 -0.51 -0.33 -13.15
CA ARG A 29 0.59 -1.29 -12.94
C ARG A 29 1.95 -0.61 -13.04
N PHE A 30 2.15 0.25 -14.03
CA PHE A 30 3.38 1.02 -14.18
C PHE A 30 3.62 1.95 -13.00
N LEU A 31 2.61 2.69 -12.55
CA LEU A 31 2.72 3.59 -11.38
C LEU A 31 3.08 2.83 -10.10
N ARG A 32 2.66 1.58 -9.98
CA ARG A 32 2.94 0.75 -8.80
C ARG A 32 4.30 0.05 -8.85
N PHE A 33 4.70 -0.46 -10.02
CA PHE A 33 5.90 -1.31 -10.17
C PHE A 33 7.04 -0.63 -10.92
N ASN A 34 6.82 0.57 -11.45
CA ASN A 34 7.77 1.35 -12.23
C ASN A 34 8.34 0.59 -13.45
N THR A 35 7.59 -0.36 -13.97
CA THR A 35 7.92 -1.17 -15.14
C THR A 35 6.64 -1.70 -15.80
N PRO A 36 6.62 -1.86 -17.13
CA PRO A 36 5.53 -2.54 -17.80
C PRO A 36 5.45 -3.99 -17.31
N LYS A 37 4.29 -4.39 -16.81
CA LYS A 37 4.11 -5.72 -16.23
C LYS A 37 2.72 -6.27 -16.56
N PRO A 38 2.62 -7.28 -17.45
CA PRO A 38 1.32 -7.85 -17.83
C PRO A 38 0.72 -8.73 -16.72
N GLU A 39 1.56 -9.49 -16.02
CA GLU A 39 1.16 -10.43 -14.98
C GLU A 39 2.19 -10.48 -13.85
N LEU A 40 1.75 -10.96 -12.69
CA LEU A 40 2.62 -11.29 -11.57
C LEU A 40 3.14 -12.73 -11.73
N THR A 41 4.44 -12.92 -11.58
CA THR A 41 5.05 -14.25 -11.52
C THR A 41 4.68 -14.97 -10.22
N PRO A 42 4.77 -16.32 -10.15
CA PRO A 42 4.57 -17.05 -8.90
C PRO A 42 5.47 -16.57 -7.76
N ARG A 43 6.71 -16.20 -8.06
CA ARG A 43 7.65 -15.65 -7.07
C ARG A 43 7.20 -14.30 -6.53
N GLU A 44 6.71 -13.43 -7.40
CA GLU A 44 6.16 -12.13 -6.99
C GLU A 44 4.89 -12.29 -6.17
N LEU A 45 4.00 -13.21 -6.54
CA LEU A 45 2.81 -13.52 -5.75
C LEU A 45 3.18 -14.03 -4.36
N SER A 46 4.18 -14.90 -4.25
CA SER A 46 4.70 -15.34 -2.95
C SER A 46 5.24 -14.17 -2.14
N TYR A 47 6.08 -13.32 -2.74
CA TYR A 47 6.62 -12.14 -2.07
C TYR A 47 5.52 -11.21 -1.56
N LEU A 48 4.45 -11.02 -2.34
CA LEU A 48 3.36 -10.10 -2.00
C LEU A 48 2.39 -10.67 -0.95
N THR A 49 2.33 -11.98 -0.77
CA THR A 49 1.35 -12.65 0.10
C THR A 49 1.96 -13.35 1.31
N ASP A 50 3.20 -13.85 1.19
CA ASP A 50 3.89 -14.58 2.28
C ASP A 50 4.67 -13.58 3.14
N VAL A 51 3.92 -12.73 3.85
CA VAL A 51 4.49 -11.63 4.64
C VAL A 51 4.46 -11.97 6.13
N ASP A 52 5.42 -11.40 6.89
CA ASP A 52 5.57 -11.68 8.33
C ASP A 52 4.62 -10.83 9.22
N HIS A 53 3.96 -9.83 8.64
CA HIS A 53 3.09 -8.87 9.33
C HIS A 53 3.78 -8.04 10.43
N ILE A 54 5.09 -7.98 10.41
CA ILE A 54 5.93 -7.19 11.33
C ILE A 54 6.79 -6.22 10.53
N ARG A 55 7.75 -6.73 9.75
CA ARG A 55 8.64 -5.93 8.90
C ARG A 55 8.09 -5.75 7.48
N HIS A 56 7.28 -6.68 7.03
CA HIS A 56 6.50 -6.59 5.81
C HIS A 56 5.03 -6.85 6.17
N VAL A 57 4.25 -5.80 6.17
CA VAL A 57 2.80 -5.85 6.41
C VAL A 57 2.07 -5.65 5.09
N ALA A 58 1.06 -6.45 4.83
CA ALA A 58 0.17 -6.29 3.70
C ALA A 58 -1.29 -6.47 4.15
N LEU A 59 -2.12 -5.50 3.77
CA LEU A 59 -3.56 -5.47 4.03
C LEU A 59 -4.31 -5.52 2.71
N ALA A 60 -5.41 -6.24 2.67
CA ALA A 60 -6.31 -6.30 1.52
C ALA A 60 -7.66 -5.69 1.88
N ALA A 61 -8.21 -4.92 0.95
CA ALA A 61 -9.61 -4.53 0.95
C ALA A 61 -10.39 -5.50 0.05
N LEU A 62 -11.39 -6.16 0.61
CA LEU A 62 -12.23 -7.12 -0.09
C LEU A 62 -13.64 -6.56 -0.28
N ASP A 63 -14.19 -6.80 -1.46
CA ASP A 63 -15.63 -6.63 -1.69
C ASP A 63 -16.37 -7.79 -1.02
N ARG A 64 -17.24 -7.49 -0.06
CA ARG A 64 -17.99 -8.52 0.68
C ARG A 64 -19.01 -9.28 -0.18
N ARG A 65 -19.34 -8.78 -1.35
CA ARG A 65 -20.30 -9.41 -2.25
C ARG A 65 -19.74 -10.68 -2.88
N ASP A 66 -18.47 -10.68 -3.23
CA ASP A 66 -17.82 -11.78 -3.95
C ASP A 66 -16.47 -12.22 -3.38
N GLY A 67 -15.98 -11.52 -2.34
CA GLY A 67 -14.69 -11.81 -1.71
C GLY A 67 -13.48 -11.43 -2.56
N SER A 68 -13.66 -10.70 -3.65
CA SER A 68 -12.55 -10.25 -4.49
C SER A 68 -11.73 -9.16 -3.78
N ILE A 69 -10.42 -9.17 -3.99
CA ILE A 69 -9.55 -8.08 -3.55
C ILE A 69 -9.74 -6.91 -4.52
N VAL A 70 -10.06 -5.74 -3.97
CA VAL A 70 -10.27 -4.50 -4.72
C VAL A 70 -9.18 -3.46 -4.47
N GLY A 71 -8.33 -3.69 -3.50
CA GLY A 71 -7.17 -2.85 -3.22
C GLY A 71 -6.26 -3.49 -2.18
N THR A 72 -5.01 -3.04 -2.14
CA THR A 72 -4.05 -3.44 -1.11
C THR A 72 -3.27 -2.23 -0.61
N ALA A 73 -2.82 -2.32 0.63
CA ALA A 73 -1.82 -1.43 1.19
C ALA A 73 -0.77 -2.25 1.91
N ARG A 74 0.48 -1.84 1.79
CA ARG A 74 1.60 -2.51 2.46
C ARG A 74 2.66 -1.55 2.89
N TYR A 75 3.45 -1.93 3.87
CA TYR A 75 4.75 -1.35 4.08
C TYR A 75 5.83 -2.44 4.14
N VAL A 76 7.04 -2.07 3.76
CA VAL A 76 8.23 -2.92 3.87
C VAL A 76 9.29 -2.12 4.61
N GLU A 77 9.71 -2.60 5.79
CA GLU A 77 10.78 -1.97 6.56
C GLU A 77 12.12 -2.11 5.83
N GLU A 78 12.87 -1.02 5.77
CA GLU A 78 14.17 -1.02 5.11
C GLU A 78 15.21 -1.81 5.93
N ALA A 79 15.97 -2.64 5.25
CA ALA A 79 16.95 -3.52 5.92
C ALA A 79 18.08 -2.76 6.61
N ASP A 80 18.48 -1.63 6.06
CA ASP A 80 19.59 -0.78 6.51
C ASP A 80 19.14 0.42 7.35
N ARG A 81 17.84 0.68 7.45
CA ARG A 81 17.26 1.75 8.27
C ARG A 81 16.12 1.22 9.16
N PRO A 82 16.43 0.58 10.32
CA PRO A 82 15.40 0.10 11.23
C PRO A 82 14.44 1.21 11.67
N GLY A 83 13.16 0.89 11.68
CA GLY A 83 12.10 1.87 12.03
C GLY A 83 11.63 2.73 10.87
N VAL A 84 12.22 2.58 9.67
CA VAL A 84 11.80 3.25 8.44
C VAL A 84 11.25 2.23 7.47
N ALA A 85 10.08 2.48 6.91
CA ALA A 85 9.46 1.58 5.94
C ALA A 85 8.89 2.33 4.74
N ASP A 86 8.94 1.68 3.58
CA ASP A 86 8.29 2.15 2.36
C ASP A 86 6.84 1.68 2.30
N VAL A 87 5.92 2.59 2.03
CA VAL A 87 4.50 2.30 1.88
C VAL A 87 4.07 2.30 0.43
N ALA A 88 3.20 1.37 0.07
CA ALA A 88 2.58 1.32 -1.25
C ALA A 88 1.09 0.98 -1.12
N ILE A 89 0.27 1.62 -1.94
CA ILE A 89 -1.18 1.48 -1.95
C ILE A 89 -1.63 1.35 -3.40
N GLU A 90 -2.55 0.44 -3.66
CA GLU A 90 -3.15 0.24 -4.97
C GLU A 90 -4.63 -0.09 -4.84
N VAL A 91 -5.45 0.42 -5.75
CA VAL A 91 -6.88 0.16 -5.84
C VAL A 91 -7.21 -0.11 -7.30
N VAL A 92 -8.06 -1.11 -7.57
CA VAL A 92 -8.51 -1.41 -8.93
C VAL A 92 -9.13 -0.18 -9.58
N ASP A 93 -8.86 0.06 -10.86
CA ASP A 93 -9.16 1.32 -11.54
C ASP A 93 -10.63 1.71 -11.47
N GLU A 94 -11.54 0.74 -11.65
CA GLU A 94 -12.99 0.99 -11.61
C GLU A 94 -13.52 1.40 -10.24
N LEU A 95 -12.74 1.23 -9.18
CA LEU A 95 -13.13 1.58 -7.81
C LEU A 95 -12.28 2.70 -7.19
N GLN A 96 -11.40 3.30 -7.97
CA GLN A 96 -10.64 4.48 -7.53
C GLN A 96 -11.57 5.68 -7.25
N ASN A 97 -11.07 6.63 -6.46
CA ASN A 97 -11.81 7.84 -6.05
C ASN A 97 -13.11 7.57 -5.24
N ARG A 98 -13.24 6.38 -4.64
CA ARG A 98 -14.37 6.00 -3.78
C ARG A 98 -14.00 5.89 -2.30
N GLY A 99 -12.80 6.34 -1.92
CA GLY A 99 -12.33 6.34 -0.53
C GLY A 99 -11.65 5.03 -0.09
N ILE A 100 -11.56 4.00 -0.93
CA ILE A 100 -10.92 2.72 -0.59
C ILE A 100 -9.44 2.92 -0.26
N GLY A 101 -8.72 3.69 -1.07
CA GLY A 101 -7.32 4.03 -0.82
C GLY A 101 -7.12 4.76 0.51
N THR A 102 -8.04 5.63 0.89
CA THR A 102 -7.98 6.34 2.18
C THR A 102 -8.16 5.38 3.36
N VAL A 103 -9.09 4.43 3.27
CA VAL A 103 -9.31 3.42 4.31
C VAL A 103 -8.09 2.50 4.44
N LEU A 104 -7.55 2.01 3.33
CA LEU A 104 -6.34 1.18 3.30
C LEU A 104 -5.13 1.91 3.86
N ALA A 105 -4.95 3.15 3.45
CA ALA A 105 -3.83 3.97 3.90
C ALA A 105 -3.88 4.24 5.40
N ALA A 106 -5.05 4.57 5.95
CA ALA A 106 -5.23 4.74 7.38
C ALA A 106 -4.92 3.44 8.15
N ALA A 107 -5.37 2.31 7.63
CA ALA A 107 -5.14 1.01 8.25
C ALA A 107 -3.65 0.62 8.26
N VAL A 108 -2.93 0.82 7.16
CA VAL A 108 -1.49 0.49 7.11
C VAL A 108 -0.64 1.43 7.96
N VAL A 109 -1.00 2.71 8.04
CA VAL A 109 -0.35 3.68 8.93
C VAL A 109 -0.54 3.28 10.40
N GLU A 110 -1.75 2.88 10.79
CA GLU A 110 -2.01 2.42 12.16
C GLU A 110 -1.21 1.15 12.48
N ARG A 111 -1.17 0.20 11.56
CA ARG A 111 -0.35 -1.01 11.73
C ARG A 111 1.15 -0.68 11.87
N ALA A 112 1.64 0.31 11.14
CA ALA A 112 3.01 0.77 11.27
C ALA A 112 3.30 1.35 12.66
N ARG A 113 2.37 2.13 13.22
CA ARG A 113 2.47 2.64 14.60
C ARG A 113 2.46 1.52 15.63
N GLU A 114 1.53 0.58 15.51
CA GLU A 114 1.44 -0.59 16.39
C GLU A 114 2.74 -1.41 16.41
N ASN A 115 3.39 -1.55 15.26
CA ASN A 115 4.66 -2.27 15.10
C ASN A 115 5.89 -1.42 15.45
N GLY A 116 5.71 -0.18 15.94
CA GLY A 116 6.79 0.66 16.46
C GLY A 116 7.65 1.32 15.39
N LEU A 117 7.17 1.43 14.15
CA LEU A 117 7.91 2.18 13.13
C LEU A 117 7.95 3.68 13.46
N ALA A 118 9.05 4.33 13.13
CA ALA A 118 9.25 5.75 13.36
C ALA A 118 8.85 6.60 12.14
N VAL A 119 9.06 6.09 10.93
CA VAL A 119 8.86 6.84 9.68
C VAL A 119 8.30 5.94 8.60
N LEU A 120 7.30 6.43 7.88
CA LEU A 120 6.87 5.88 6.60
C LEU A 120 7.34 6.77 5.46
N MET A 121 7.91 6.14 4.44
CA MET A 121 8.30 6.76 3.18
C MET A 121 7.32 6.38 2.09
N ALA A 122 7.03 7.29 1.19
CA ALA A 122 6.23 7.04 0.00
C ALA A 122 6.88 7.70 -1.22
N THR A 123 6.89 7.00 -2.33
CA THR A 123 7.34 7.55 -3.62
C THR A 123 6.17 7.55 -4.59
N THR A 124 5.97 8.65 -5.31
CA THR A 124 4.95 8.75 -6.34
C THR A 124 5.42 9.64 -7.50
N GLN A 125 4.85 9.42 -8.67
CA GLN A 125 5.08 10.30 -9.80
C GLN A 125 4.53 11.70 -9.53
N TRP A 126 5.21 12.73 -10.03
CA TRP A 126 4.81 14.12 -9.85
C TRP A 126 3.39 14.41 -10.35
N ASP A 127 3.01 13.81 -11.45
CA ASP A 127 1.71 13.99 -12.11
C ASP A 127 0.60 13.07 -11.56
N ASN A 128 0.94 12.14 -10.65
CA ASN A 128 -0.05 11.29 -9.97
C ASN A 128 -0.81 12.09 -8.90
N ARG A 129 -1.77 12.91 -9.36
CA ARG A 129 -2.57 13.78 -8.50
C ARG A 129 -3.37 13.04 -7.43
N PRO A 130 -4.04 11.90 -7.73
CA PRO A 130 -4.78 11.15 -6.72
C PRO A 130 -3.90 10.65 -5.57
N ALA A 131 -2.74 10.06 -5.87
CA ALA A 131 -1.80 9.60 -4.87
C ALA A 131 -1.27 10.76 -4.01
N ARG A 132 -0.91 11.88 -4.63
CA ARG A 132 -0.45 13.07 -3.91
C ARG A 132 -1.52 13.64 -2.96
N ALA A 133 -2.78 13.66 -3.42
CA ALA A 133 -3.90 14.12 -2.60
C ALA A 133 -4.13 13.19 -1.39
N LEU A 134 -4.06 11.88 -1.60
CA LEU A 134 -4.15 10.88 -0.54
C LEU A 134 -3.03 11.03 0.49
N LEU A 135 -1.78 11.07 0.04
CA LEU A 135 -0.62 11.21 0.91
C LEU A 135 -0.67 12.50 1.73
N ARG A 136 -1.09 13.61 1.12
CA ARG A 136 -1.27 14.89 1.82
C ARG A 136 -2.34 14.81 2.91
N ARG A 137 -3.47 14.15 2.65
CA ARG A 137 -4.52 13.93 3.67
C ARG A 137 -4.01 13.15 4.87
N LEU A 138 -3.08 12.21 4.66
CA LEU A 138 -2.43 11.44 5.71
C LEU A 138 -1.27 12.18 6.37
N ARG A 139 -1.05 13.44 5.99
CA ARG A 139 0.00 14.32 6.52
C ARG A 139 1.43 13.91 6.13
N PHE A 140 1.58 13.17 5.04
CA PHE A 140 2.89 13.05 4.41
C PHE A 140 3.31 14.41 3.86
N HIS A 141 4.57 14.75 4.02
CA HIS A 141 5.16 15.95 3.46
C HIS A 141 6.28 15.60 2.48
N THR A 142 6.45 16.43 1.47
CA THR A 142 7.48 16.23 0.45
C THR A 142 8.86 16.44 1.05
N ARG A 143 9.72 15.45 0.89
CA ARG A 143 11.11 15.48 1.32
C ARG A 143 12.05 15.79 0.16
N ALA A 144 11.83 15.16 -0.97
CA ALA A 144 12.66 15.33 -2.16
C ALA A 144 11.83 15.27 -3.44
N ARG A 145 12.38 15.86 -4.50
CA ARG A 145 11.85 15.78 -5.85
C ARG A 145 13.00 15.54 -6.80
N GLU A 146 12.96 14.42 -7.51
CA GLU A 146 14.01 14.05 -8.44
C GLU A 146 13.41 13.31 -9.65
N ARG A 147 13.83 13.68 -10.85
CA ARG A 147 13.50 12.99 -12.12
C ARG A 147 12.01 12.70 -12.32
N GLY A 148 11.14 13.62 -11.91
CA GLY A 148 9.69 13.46 -12.05
C GLY A 148 9.02 12.66 -10.93
N GLU A 149 9.77 12.20 -9.94
CA GLU A 149 9.26 11.54 -8.75
C GLU A 149 9.27 12.47 -7.54
N LEU A 150 8.33 12.23 -6.64
CA LEU A 150 8.26 12.83 -5.31
C LEU A 150 8.52 11.76 -4.27
N GLU A 151 9.44 12.04 -3.37
CA GLU A 151 9.63 11.32 -2.14
C GLU A 151 8.95 12.08 -1.01
N LEU A 152 8.08 11.40 -0.29
CA LEU A 152 7.33 11.96 0.83
C LEU A 152 7.57 11.14 2.08
N GLU A 153 7.49 11.78 3.24
CA GLU A 153 7.62 11.09 4.51
C GLU A 153 6.52 11.46 5.50
N LEU A 154 6.20 10.51 6.36
CA LEU A 154 5.33 10.68 7.51
C LEU A 154 6.07 10.21 8.77
N ALA A 155 6.34 11.14 9.69
CA ALA A 155 6.81 10.78 11.02
C ALA A 155 5.65 10.19 11.83
N LEU A 156 5.87 9.02 12.42
CA LEU A 156 4.89 8.34 13.25
C LEU A 156 5.12 8.70 14.71
N ALA A 157 4.07 9.20 15.38
CA ALA A 157 4.12 9.35 16.82
C ALA A 157 4.08 7.95 17.48
N PRO A 158 4.80 7.71 18.60
CA PRO A 158 4.69 6.46 19.34
C PRO A 158 3.24 6.24 19.76
N SER A 159 2.78 4.98 19.67
CA SER A 159 1.43 4.61 20.13
C SER A 159 1.29 4.96 21.61
N PRO A 160 0.19 5.62 22.03
CA PRO A 160 -0.06 5.84 23.45
C PRO A 160 -0.22 4.48 24.14
N GLY A 161 0.77 4.09 24.95
CA GLY A 161 0.70 2.86 25.75
C GLY A 161 1.89 1.91 25.65
N THR A 162 2.93 2.24 24.89
CA THR A 162 4.18 1.46 24.95
C THR A 162 5.11 2.14 25.95
N PRO A 163 5.46 1.46 27.07
CA PRO A 163 6.43 2.01 28.01
C PRO A 163 7.82 2.13 27.39
#